data_6d0529c229fc4c61ed2b9c29d9f33a36
#
_entry.id   6d0529c229fc4c61ed2b9c29d9f33a36
#
_cell.length_a   1.000
_cell.length_b   1.000
_cell.length_c   1.000
_cell.angle_alpha   90.00
_cell.angle_beta   90.00
_cell.angle_gamma   90.00
#
_symmetry.space_group_name_H-M   'P 1'
#
loop_
_entity.id
_entity.type
_entity.pdbx_description
1 polymer ?
#
loop_
_entity_poly.entity_id
_entity_poly.type
_entity_poly.pdbx_seq_one_letter_code
_entity_poly.pdbx_strand_id
1 'polypeptide(L)'
;MNHKLISAAASLALLAGCATETHVSSQTMEQATAPLTCMSKLECDAWWARAQVWVTNHSEYKLQAITDSIIQTAGPSSGKRALAYQITKTPSNEGTATIGFAAHCDSPLGCEPNPWAAGADFKNFVRNGAPRPASATPQAVQTPPPQPQPVPLNLDSQPGQSVAPLTPQ
;
A
#
# COMPACT_ATOMS: atom_id res chain seq x y z
N MET A 1 -30.88 1.73 72.93
CA MET A 1 -29.44 1.58 73.21
C MET A 1 -28.79 0.91 72.03
N ASN A 2 -27.69 1.53 71.51
CA ASN A 2 -26.77 1.10 70.48
C ASN A 2 -27.01 1.62 69.02
N HIS A 3 -26.83 2.91 68.91
CA HIS A 3 -26.49 3.57 67.66
C HIS A 3 -24.96 3.62 67.54
N LYS A 4 -24.33 2.70 66.83
CA LYS A 4 -22.90 2.81 66.44
C LYS A 4 -22.52 1.69 65.46
N LEU A 5 -23.02 1.68 64.26
CA LEU A 5 -22.48 0.86 63.16
C LEU A 5 -23.02 1.35 61.76
N ILE A 6 -22.83 2.62 61.46
CA ILE A 6 -23.03 3.12 60.11
C ILE A 6 -21.92 4.14 59.87
N SER A 7 -20.78 3.71 59.41
CA SER A 7 -19.78 4.58 58.77
C SER A 7 -18.54 3.76 58.40
N ALA A 8 -18.60 2.94 57.37
CA ALA A 8 -17.41 2.39 56.74
C ALA A 8 -17.76 1.70 55.41
N ALA A 9 -18.37 2.40 54.47
CA ALA A 9 -18.59 1.85 53.13
C ALA A 9 -18.70 2.96 52.10
N ALA A 10 -17.72 3.85 52.05
CA ALA A 10 -17.72 4.89 51.00
C ALA A 10 -16.29 5.39 50.73
N SER A 11 -15.40 4.55 50.24
CA SER A 11 -14.09 5.01 49.75
C SER A 11 -13.39 3.94 48.88
N LEU A 12 -14.10 3.32 47.93
CA LEU A 12 -13.46 2.41 46.97
C LEU A 12 -14.02 2.61 45.56
N ALA A 13 -13.99 3.83 45.05
CA ALA A 13 -14.39 4.06 43.68
C ALA A 13 -13.71 5.33 43.13
N LEU A 14 -12.42 5.32 42.89
CA LEU A 14 -11.74 6.34 42.05
C LEU A 14 -10.30 5.89 41.75
N LEU A 15 -10.13 4.70 41.19
CA LEU A 15 -8.92 4.29 40.48
C LEU A 15 -9.30 3.72 39.10
N ALA A 16 -10.20 4.41 38.39
CA ALA A 16 -10.25 4.31 36.95
C ALA A 16 -9.06 5.12 36.44
N GLY A 17 -7.85 4.58 36.62
CA GLY A 17 -6.65 5.11 36.02
C GLY A 17 -6.87 5.14 34.52
N CYS A 18 -6.68 6.32 33.92
CA CYS A 18 -6.55 6.50 32.49
C CYS A 18 -5.32 5.71 32.00
N ALA A 19 -5.48 4.41 31.82
CA ALA A 19 -4.65 3.67 30.89
C ALA A 19 -5.07 4.15 29.49
N THR A 20 -4.41 5.20 28.99
CA THR A 20 -4.35 5.46 27.56
C THR A 20 -3.49 4.37 26.94
N GLU A 21 -3.97 3.14 27.04
CA GLU A 21 -3.41 2.06 26.30
C GLU A 21 -3.76 2.30 24.82
N THR A 22 -2.74 2.42 24.00
CA THR A 22 -2.85 2.32 22.55
C THR A 22 -3.22 0.87 22.19
N HIS A 23 -4.34 0.39 22.73
CA HIS A 23 -4.86 -0.93 22.44
C HIS A 23 -5.33 -0.97 21.00
N VAL A 24 -4.60 -1.70 20.22
CA VAL A 24 -5.06 -2.08 18.87
C VAL A 24 -6.18 -3.09 19.04
N SER A 25 -7.28 -2.93 18.30
CA SER A 25 -8.39 -3.89 18.35
C SER A 25 -7.93 -5.30 17.94
N SER A 26 -8.59 -6.34 18.45
CA SER A 26 -8.31 -7.72 18.02
C SER A 26 -8.43 -7.90 16.51
N GLN A 27 -9.39 -7.23 15.89
CA GLN A 27 -9.54 -7.23 14.43
C GLN A 27 -8.34 -6.62 13.71
N THR A 28 -7.82 -5.49 14.20
CA THR A 28 -6.61 -4.88 13.62
C THR A 28 -5.40 -5.79 13.78
N MET A 29 -5.27 -6.45 14.94
CA MET A 29 -4.20 -7.42 15.19
C MET A 29 -4.30 -8.62 14.23
N GLU A 30 -5.49 -9.17 14.01
CA GLU A 30 -5.73 -10.24 13.07
C GLU A 30 -5.35 -9.83 11.65
N GLN A 31 -5.78 -8.65 11.20
CA GLN A 31 -5.41 -8.11 9.88
C GLN A 31 -3.90 -7.92 9.73
N ALA A 32 -3.24 -7.41 10.78
CA ALA A 32 -1.80 -7.19 10.78
C ALA A 32 -0.99 -8.49 10.74
N THR A 33 -1.49 -9.57 11.34
CA THR A 33 -0.82 -10.88 11.39
C THR A 33 -1.18 -11.79 10.23
N ALA A 34 -2.32 -11.60 9.56
CA ALA A 34 -2.75 -12.40 8.44
C ALA A 34 -1.69 -12.46 7.32
N PRO A 35 -1.41 -13.64 6.73
CA PRO A 35 -0.46 -13.75 5.63
C PRO A 35 -0.87 -12.89 4.44
N LEU A 36 0.10 -12.28 3.77
CA LEU A 36 -0.09 -11.51 2.53
C LEU A 36 0.57 -12.29 1.39
N THR A 37 -0.13 -13.30 0.86
CA THR A 37 0.38 -14.18 -0.21
C THR A 37 -0.38 -13.92 -1.50
N CYS A 38 0.34 -13.53 -2.55
CA CYS A 38 -0.18 -13.38 -3.91
C CYS A 38 -0.05 -14.70 -4.67
N MET A 39 -1.02 -15.00 -5.53
CA MET A 39 -1.20 -16.31 -6.12
C MET A 39 -0.76 -16.41 -7.59
N SER A 40 -0.30 -15.31 -8.18
CA SER A 40 0.22 -15.28 -9.54
C SER A 40 1.27 -14.20 -9.70
N LYS A 41 2.14 -14.33 -10.71
CA LYS A 41 3.16 -13.31 -11.00
C LYS A 41 2.53 -11.93 -11.22
N LEU A 42 1.44 -11.85 -11.98
CA LEU A 42 0.76 -10.58 -12.26
C LEU A 42 0.22 -9.92 -10.98
N GLU A 43 -0.39 -10.70 -10.10
CA GLU A 43 -0.88 -10.22 -8.82
C GLU A 43 0.28 -9.78 -7.92
N CYS A 44 1.35 -10.58 -7.85
CA CYS A 44 2.53 -10.27 -7.05
C CYS A 44 3.22 -8.99 -7.50
N ASP A 45 3.34 -8.76 -8.80
CA ASP A 45 3.91 -7.54 -9.35
C ASP A 45 3.03 -6.32 -9.04
N ALA A 46 1.71 -6.45 -9.15
CA ALA A 46 0.75 -5.39 -8.80
C ALA A 46 0.78 -5.07 -7.29
N TRP A 47 0.84 -6.09 -6.44
CA TRP A 47 0.94 -5.92 -5.00
C TRP A 47 2.26 -5.29 -4.58
N TRP A 48 3.36 -5.70 -5.23
CA TRP A 48 4.69 -5.12 -4.97
C TRP A 48 4.75 -3.63 -5.34
N ALA A 49 4.18 -3.26 -6.47
CA ALA A 49 4.06 -1.85 -6.86
C ALA A 49 3.25 -1.04 -5.84
N ARG A 50 2.13 -1.58 -5.33
CA ARG A 50 1.35 -0.94 -4.27
C ARG A 50 2.13 -0.82 -2.97
N ALA A 51 2.89 -1.85 -2.60
CA ALA A 51 3.74 -1.80 -1.41
C ALA A 51 4.75 -0.66 -1.47
N GLN A 52 5.38 -0.43 -2.63
CA GLN A 52 6.29 0.71 -2.86
C GLN A 52 5.57 2.04 -2.67
N VAL A 53 4.40 2.20 -3.27
CA VAL A 53 3.57 3.42 -3.14
C VAL A 53 3.19 3.66 -1.68
N TRP A 54 2.77 2.61 -0.97
CA TRP A 54 2.37 2.75 0.42
C TRP A 54 3.54 3.23 1.31
N VAL A 55 4.70 2.58 1.22
CA VAL A 55 5.88 2.95 2.03
C VAL A 55 6.34 4.37 1.70
N THR A 56 6.32 4.76 0.42
CA THR A 56 6.70 6.12 0.00
C THR A 56 5.80 7.18 0.61
N ASN A 57 4.50 6.89 0.76
CA ASN A 57 3.52 7.85 1.29
C ASN A 57 3.40 7.85 2.82
N HIS A 58 3.86 6.80 3.50
CA HIS A 58 3.70 6.64 4.95
C HIS A 58 5.01 6.74 5.74
N SER A 59 6.16 6.76 5.08
CA SER A 59 7.44 6.86 5.76
C SER A 59 7.87 8.31 5.96
N GLU A 60 8.24 8.64 7.20
CA GLU A 60 8.97 9.88 7.52
C GLU A 60 10.46 9.77 7.21
N TYR A 61 10.96 8.54 7.05
CA TYR A 61 12.35 8.28 6.72
C TYR A 61 12.55 8.12 5.22
N LYS A 62 13.75 8.50 4.75
CA LYS A 62 14.15 8.28 3.35
C LYS A 62 14.20 6.79 3.02
N LEU A 63 13.79 6.44 1.82
CA LEU A 63 14.01 5.11 1.28
C LEU A 63 15.51 4.86 1.10
N GLN A 64 16.00 3.73 1.62
CA GLN A 64 17.38 3.28 1.47
C GLN A 64 17.54 2.24 0.38
N ALA A 65 16.56 1.35 0.24
CA ALA A 65 16.58 0.31 -0.77
C ALA A 65 15.18 0.08 -1.34
N ILE A 66 15.11 -0.04 -2.65
CA ILE A 66 13.96 -0.56 -3.39
C ILE A 66 14.52 -1.51 -4.44
N THR A 67 14.25 -2.81 -4.26
CA THR A 67 14.62 -3.86 -5.20
C THR A 67 13.39 -4.72 -5.52
N ASP A 68 13.56 -5.78 -6.28
CA ASP A 68 12.48 -6.73 -6.57
C ASP A 68 12.01 -7.53 -5.33
N SER A 69 12.79 -7.54 -4.25
CA SER A 69 12.54 -8.38 -3.08
C SER A 69 12.55 -7.64 -1.75
N ILE A 70 13.02 -6.39 -1.70
CA ILE A 70 13.07 -5.62 -0.47
C ILE A 70 12.77 -4.13 -0.71
N ILE A 71 11.98 -3.54 0.19
CA ILE A 71 11.82 -2.11 0.35
C ILE A 71 12.23 -1.79 1.78
N GLN A 72 13.19 -0.90 1.94
CA GLN A 72 13.71 -0.54 3.26
C GLN A 72 13.85 0.97 3.40
N THR A 73 13.41 1.50 4.53
CA THR A 73 13.63 2.90 4.89
C THR A 73 14.87 3.04 5.77
N ALA A 74 15.40 4.24 5.86
CA ALA A 74 16.34 4.61 6.91
C ALA A 74 15.68 4.53 8.30
N GLY A 75 16.48 4.68 9.34
CA GLY A 75 15.99 4.69 10.72
C GLY A 75 15.84 3.29 11.33
N PRO A 76 15.22 3.21 12.52
CA PRO A 76 14.68 4.33 13.27
C PRO A 76 15.78 5.25 13.84
N SER A 77 15.42 6.52 14.12
CA SER A 77 16.28 7.44 14.85
C SER A 77 15.91 7.45 16.32
N SER A 78 16.93 7.49 17.20
CA SER A 78 16.73 7.44 18.63
C SER A 78 15.80 8.54 19.14
N GLY A 79 14.87 8.17 20.01
CA GLY A 79 13.86 9.04 20.60
C GLY A 79 12.70 9.40 19.68
N LYS A 80 12.73 9.07 18.39
CA LYS A 80 11.63 9.33 17.47
C LYS A 80 10.58 8.22 17.49
N ARG A 81 9.32 8.64 17.50
CA ARG A 81 8.17 7.72 17.45
C ARG A 81 7.84 7.23 16.03
N ALA A 82 8.41 7.89 15.00
CA ALA A 82 8.21 7.54 13.60
C ALA A 82 8.67 6.10 13.30
N LEU A 83 7.90 5.41 12.45
CA LEU A 83 8.18 4.04 12.06
C LEU A 83 9.21 3.97 10.93
N ALA A 84 10.24 3.15 11.12
CA ALA A 84 11.06 2.62 10.04
C ALA A 84 10.41 1.33 9.51
N TYR A 85 10.45 1.15 8.20
CA TYR A 85 9.78 0.04 7.51
C TYR A 85 10.79 -0.87 6.79
N GLN A 86 10.49 -2.16 6.84
CA GLN A 86 11.12 -3.17 6.03
C GLN A 86 10.05 -4.08 5.44
N ILE A 87 9.94 -4.07 4.11
CA ILE A 87 9.01 -4.93 3.37
C ILE A 87 9.83 -5.93 2.58
N THR A 88 9.45 -7.18 2.61
CA THR A 88 10.11 -8.26 1.88
C THR A 88 9.14 -8.94 0.94
N LYS A 89 9.61 -9.37 -0.24
CA LYS A 89 8.88 -10.26 -1.14
C LYS A 89 9.66 -11.57 -1.25
N THR A 90 9.12 -12.62 -0.65
CA THR A 90 9.71 -13.96 -0.67
C THR A 90 8.99 -14.79 -1.73
N PRO A 91 9.61 -15.07 -2.87
CA PRO A 91 9.00 -15.90 -3.90
C PRO A 91 8.86 -17.34 -3.40
N SER A 92 7.77 -17.97 -3.78
CA SER A 92 7.53 -19.41 -3.64
C SER A 92 7.55 -20.05 -5.03
N ASN A 93 7.36 -21.38 -5.10
CA ASN A 93 7.22 -22.06 -6.37
C ASN A 93 6.01 -21.55 -7.16
N GLU A 94 6.05 -21.66 -8.50
CA GLU A 94 4.90 -21.42 -9.39
C GLU A 94 4.40 -19.96 -9.49
N GLY A 95 5.29 -18.99 -9.29
CA GLY A 95 4.93 -17.57 -9.48
C GLY A 95 4.11 -16.95 -8.35
N THR A 96 4.01 -17.63 -7.21
CA THR A 96 3.44 -17.09 -5.98
C THR A 96 4.53 -16.40 -5.15
N ALA A 97 4.16 -15.50 -4.24
CA ALA A 97 5.07 -14.90 -3.29
C ALA A 97 4.35 -14.46 -2.01
N THR A 98 5.10 -14.41 -0.92
CA THR A 98 4.61 -13.82 0.33
C THR A 98 5.27 -12.47 0.57
N ILE A 99 4.45 -11.45 0.85
CA ILE A 99 4.91 -10.11 1.19
C ILE A 99 4.92 -9.98 2.70
N GLY A 100 6.12 -9.81 3.27
CA GLY A 100 6.34 -9.56 4.69
C GLY A 100 6.33 -8.07 4.99
N PHE A 101 5.87 -7.70 6.18
CA PHE A 101 5.86 -6.34 6.69
C PHE A 101 6.48 -6.30 8.09
N ALA A 102 7.46 -5.45 8.27
CA ALA A 102 8.03 -5.11 9.56
C ALA A 102 8.09 -3.59 9.73
N ALA A 103 7.74 -3.12 10.93
CA ALA A 103 7.79 -1.72 11.29
C ALA A 103 8.21 -1.58 12.75
N HIS A 104 9.10 -0.64 13.04
CA HIS A 104 9.56 -0.36 14.40
C HIS A 104 10.02 1.09 14.54
N CYS A 105 10.03 1.58 15.75
CA CYS A 105 10.59 2.87 16.13
C CYS A 105 11.57 2.69 17.30
N ASP A 106 12.36 3.70 17.58
CA ASP A 106 13.28 3.74 18.72
C ASP A 106 12.87 4.86 19.70
N SER A 107 11.73 4.68 20.36
CA SER A 107 11.19 5.65 21.30
C SER A 107 10.65 4.97 22.55
N PRO A 108 11.01 5.45 23.77
CA PRO A 108 10.47 4.94 25.02
C PRO A 108 8.98 5.28 25.22
N LEU A 109 8.44 6.22 24.43
CA LEU A 109 7.02 6.61 24.42
C LEU A 109 6.17 5.78 23.47
N GLY A 110 6.75 4.72 22.88
CA GLY A 110 6.10 3.91 21.86
C GLY A 110 6.12 4.56 20.47
N CYS A 111 5.59 3.83 19.51
CA CYS A 111 5.59 4.23 18.10
C CYS A 111 4.30 4.94 17.70
N GLU A 112 4.41 5.83 16.72
CA GLU A 112 3.26 6.51 16.12
C GLU A 112 3.47 6.61 14.60
N PRO A 113 2.55 6.01 13.81
CA PRO A 113 1.40 5.20 14.24
C PRO A 113 1.82 3.92 14.96
N ASN A 114 0.86 3.22 15.60
CA ASN A 114 1.11 1.91 16.18
C ASN A 114 1.54 0.91 15.08
N PRO A 115 2.60 0.10 15.27
CA PRO A 115 3.12 -0.81 14.23
C PRO A 115 2.08 -1.83 13.72
N TRP A 116 1.18 -2.29 14.60
CA TRP A 116 0.11 -3.21 14.21
C TRP A 116 -0.94 -2.51 13.35
N ALA A 117 -1.31 -1.28 13.71
CA ALA A 117 -2.22 -0.47 12.90
C ALA A 117 -1.63 -0.20 11.51
N ALA A 118 -0.36 0.18 11.46
CA ALA A 118 0.36 0.39 10.20
C ALA A 118 0.42 -0.90 9.36
N GLY A 119 0.66 -2.07 10.00
CA GLY A 119 0.69 -3.35 9.31
C GLY A 119 -0.66 -3.77 8.74
N ALA A 120 -1.75 -3.53 9.46
CA ALA A 120 -3.11 -3.80 8.98
C ALA A 120 -3.47 -2.89 7.80
N ASP A 121 -3.18 -1.59 7.90
CA ASP A 121 -3.39 -0.62 6.82
C ASP A 121 -2.57 -0.96 5.58
N PHE A 122 -1.27 -1.26 5.75
CA PHE A 122 -0.41 -1.72 4.67
C PHE A 122 -1.01 -2.92 3.92
N LYS A 123 -1.39 -3.97 4.65
CA LYS A 123 -1.91 -5.19 4.04
C LYS A 123 -3.24 -4.95 3.32
N ASN A 124 -4.09 -4.12 3.89
CA ASN A 124 -5.34 -3.72 3.26
C ASN A 124 -5.10 -2.94 1.96
N PHE A 125 -4.22 -1.96 1.99
CA PHE A 125 -3.84 -1.17 0.82
C PHE A 125 -3.22 -2.04 -0.28
N VAL A 126 -2.31 -2.94 0.07
CA VAL A 126 -1.65 -3.81 -0.91
C VAL A 126 -2.65 -4.74 -1.60
N ARG A 127 -3.60 -5.33 -0.87
CA ARG A 127 -4.65 -6.17 -1.45
C ARG A 127 -5.62 -5.39 -2.33
N ASN A 128 -6.13 -4.27 -1.85
CA ASN A 128 -7.29 -3.59 -2.41
C ASN A 128 -6.95 -2.31 -3.20
N GLY A 129 -5.74 -1.78 -3.05
CA GLY A 129 -5.34 -0.47 -3.55
C GLY A 129 -5.84 0.67 -2.65
N ALA A 130 -5.64 1.91 -3.11
CA ALA A 130 -6.16 3.07 -2.39
C ALA A 130 -7.69 2.99 -2.25
N PRO A 131 -8.26 3.43 -1.11
CA PRO A 131 -9.70 3.55 -0.97
C PRO A 131 -10.27 4.38 -2.12
N ARG A 132 -11.19 3.78 -2.88
CA ARG A 132 -11.89 4.54 -3.92
C ARG A 132 -12.79 5.55 -3.23
N PRO A 133 -12.73 6.86 -3.57
CA PRO A 133 -13.69 7.81 -3.05
C PRO A 133 -15.10 7.31 -3.34
N ALA A 134 -15.97 7.35 -2.33
CA ALA A 134 -17.35 6.84 -2.41
C ALA A 134 -18.21 7.49 -3.52
N SER A 135 -17.71 8.53 -4.16
CA SER A 135 -18.38 9.30 -5.23
C SER A 135 -17.93 8.93 -6.65
N ALA A 136 -17.03 7.95 -6.84
CA ALA A 136 -16.72 7.49 -8.19
C ALA A 136 -17.83 6.55 -8.66
N THR A 137 -18.90 7.12 -9.19
CA THR A 137 -19.83 6.40 -10.08
C THR A 137 -19.00 5.64 -11.10
N PRO A 138 -19.28 4.35 -11.39
CA PRO A 138 -18.58 3.64 -12.46
C PRO A 138 -18.69 4.50 -13.73
N GLN A 139 -17.59 5.08 -14.15
CA GLN A 139 -17.55 5.67 -15.49
C GLN A 139 -17.81 4.52 -16.44
N ALA A 140 -18.99 4.56 -17.08
CA ALA A 140 -19.26 3.71 -18.20
C ALA A 140 -18.04 3.75 -19.11
N VAL A 141 -17.50 2.59 -19.45
CA VAL A 141 -16.43 2.43 -20.42
C VAL A 141 -16.81 3.30 -21.62
N GLN A 142 -16.17 4.44 -21.74
CA GLN A 142 -16.34 5.27 -22.91
C GLN A 142 -15.77 4.45 -24.07
N THR A 143 -16.66 3.94 -24.90
CA THR A 143 -16.31 3.35 -26.18
C THR A 143 -15.44 4.38 -26.90
N PRO A 144 -14.21 4.03 -27.32
CA PRO A 144 -13.37 4.94 -28.06
C PRO A 144 -14.16 5.48 -29.24
N PRO A 145 -14.05 6.77 -29.58
CA PRO A 145 -14.70 7.30 -30.78
C PRO A 145 -14.25 6.47 -32.00
N PRO A 146 -15.17 6.23 -32.96
CA PRO A 146 -14.85 5.45 -34.15
C PRO A 146 -13.57 6.00 -34.79
N GLN A 147 -12.54 5.17 -34.92
CA GLN A 147 -11.35 5.56 -35.67
C GLN A 147 -11.75 5.87 -37.10
N PRO A 148 -11.27 6.97 -37.71
CA PRO A 148 -11.46 7.21 -39.11
C PRO A 148 -10.95 6.00 -39.91
N GLN A 149 -11.83 5.37 -40.66
CA GLN A 149 -11.44 4.27 -41.54
C GLN A 149 -10.42 4.80 -42.58
N PRO A 150 -9.34 4.05 -42.84
CA PRO A 150 -8.42 4.43 -43.88
C PRO A 150 -9.19 4.46 -45.20
N VAL A 151 -9.18 5.64 -45.87
CA VAL A 151 -9.74 5.80 -47.19
C VAL A 151 -8.94 4.91 -48.15
N PRO A 152 -9.58 4.03 -48.96
CA PRO A 152 -8.83 3.24 -49.94
C PRO A 152 -8.14 4.18 -50.92
N LEU A 153 -6.82 4.09 -50.97
CA LEU A 153 -6.01 4.77 -52.00
C LEU A 153 -6.40 4.20 -53.36
N ASN A 154 -7.12 5.02 -54.13
CA ASN A 154 -7.43 4.70 -55.53
C ASN A 154 -6.16 4.80 -56.38
N LEU A 155 -5.59 3.65 -56.74
CA LEU A 155 -4.32 3.53 -57.49
C LEU A 155 -4.48 3.74 -59.01
N ASP A 156 -5.64 4.20 -59.48
CA ASP A 156 -5.96 4.33 -60.91
C ASP A 156 -5.93 5.79 -61.41
N SER A 157 -4.91 6.54 -61.09
CA SER A 157 -4.69 7.81 -61.77
C SER A 157 -3.24 8.28 -61.62
N GLN A 158 -2.30 7.59 -62.26
CA GLN A 158 -1.03 8.21 -62.62
C GLN A 158 -0.88 8.28 -64.16
N PRO A 159 -0.95 9.48 -64.74
CA PRO A 159 -0.50 9.68 -66.11
C PRO A 159 1.03 9.59 -66.18
N GLY A 160 1.52 8.85 -67.15
CA GLY A 160 2.90 8.47 -67.36
C GLY A 160 3.92 9.61 -67.25
N GLN A 161 4.92 9.39 -66.42
CA GLN A 161 6.18 10.13 -66.50
C GLN A 161 7.19 9.30 -67.31
N SER A 162 7.46 9.80 -68.54
CA SER A 162 8.54 9.33 -69.34
C SER A 162 9.89 9.52 -68.71
N VAL A 163 10.58 8.44 -68.45
CA VAL A 163 11.98 8.46 -67.97
C VAL A 163 12.89 8.61 -69.17
N ALA A 164 13.61 9.72 -69.24
CA ALA A 164 14.67 9.94 -70.22
C ALA A 164 15.94 9.12 -69.87
N PRO A 165 16.66 8.52 -70.83
CA PRO A 165 17.84 7.72 -70.51
C PRO A 165 19.05 8.62 -70.19
N LEU A 166 19.75 8.27 -69.12
CA LEU A 166 21.03 8.86 -68.71
C LEU A 166 22.15 8.29 -69.65
N THR A 167 22.83 9.16 -70.29
CA THR A 167 24.06 8.89 -71.10
C THR A 167 25.27 8.79 -70.15
N PRO A 168 26.19 7.82 -70.28
CA PRO A 168 27.41 7.76 -69.46
C PRO A 168 28.50 8.68 -70.06
N GLN A 169 29.20 9.40 -69.17
CA GLN A 169 30.55 9.90 -69.39
C GLN A 169 31.43 9.40 -68.24
#